data_487f3fe54251cc69b09b563de1c031e2
#
_entry.id   487f3fe54251cc69b09b563de1c031e2
#
_cell.length_a   1.000
_cell.length_b   1.000
_cell.length_c   1.000
_cell.angle_alpha   90.00
_cell.angle_beta   90.00
_cell.angle_gamma   90.00
#
_symmetry.space_group_name_H-M   'P 1'
#
loop_
_entity.id
_entity.type
_entity.pdbx_description
1 polymer ?
#
loop_
_entity_poly.entity_id
_entity_poly.type
_entity_poly.pdbx_seq_one_letter_code
_entity_poly.pdbx_strand_id
1 'polypeptide(L)'
;MNEKSLFQKICAVAFLLFAIISCVATAQSLSLTLEMEIPFWISFAMMFIFAFGVYLLTSYCFKLVIDACNMDVYVDHRRRDFILGILGVLLFWLVCSMPTNTHSLFYTKVVDKVIITELDNQKATLKNEVGFLDAGINIKYDNLIGQLNDKVRTLTNQFIAEIDNTDRYGLGPEAFNILANIEVACGKQPNEFFGNRHTKQRNTSSQERLRIKNHYIPQINNLLKQSVDKLNEERNVEIARKEENKQMLLAYISKIESVSAYQNNEEVPHQDRIKAARLVLDNAYNNPDYKDKILDNVEVLVDANAGHKDSNIESYKIYKTERLHSVFKLWGDYLSGKMQNLDFDMFYWVIISLIIDIAGLLFFAIAFRKTY
;
A
#
# COMPACT_ATOMS: atom_id res chain seq x y z
N MET A 1 31.75 6.37 56.24
CA MET A 1 30.89 6.63 55.09
C MET A 1 31.59 7.70 54.25
N ASN A 2 32.28 7.33 53.17
CA ASN A 2 32.96 8.34 52.33
C ASN A 2 31.91 9.22 51.67
N GLU A 3 31.98 10.55 51.97
CA GLU A 3 31.14 11.53 51.29
C GLU A 3 31.46 11.52 49.81
N LYS A 4 30.47 11.19 48.98
CA LYS A 4 30.61 11.32 47.52
C LYS A 4 30.99 12.74 47.20
N SER A 5 31.99 12.93 46.33
CA SER A 5 32.38 14.25 45.86
C SER A 5 31.19 14.99 45.25
N LEU A 6 31.18 16.34 45.31
CA LEU A 6 30.12 17.15 44.67
C LEU A 6 29.92 16.76 43.23
N PHE A 7 31.01 16.48 42.50
CA PHE A 7 30.97 16.02 41.10
C PHE A 7 30.22 14.70 40.92
N GLN A 8 30.44 13.70 41.80
CA GLN A 8 29.72 12.43 41.76
C GLN A 8 28.22 12.60 42.06
N LYS A 9 27.85 13.54 42.94
CA LYS A 9 26.42 13.88 43.21
C LYS A 9 25.77 14.50 41.94
N ILE A 10 26.45 15.43 41.26
CA ILE A 10 25.99 16.02 40.03
C ILE A 10 25.83 14.94 38.95
N CYS A 11 26.82 14.04 38.77
CA CYS A 11 26.73 12.93 37.85
C CYS A 11 25.56 11.99 38.17
N ALA A 12 25.26 11.76 39.44
CA ALA A 12 24.09 10.93 39.82
C ALA A 12 22.75 11.57 39.44
N VAL A 13 22.62 12.90 39.58
CA VAL A 13 21.44 13.63 39.11
C VAL A 13 21.34 13.58 37.59
N ALA A 14 22.42 13.83 36.88
CA ALA A 14 22.46 13.75 35.42
C ALA A 14 22.06 12.34 34.94
N PHE A 15 22.61 11.29 35.55
CA PHE A 15 22.21 9.91 35.28
C PHE A 15 20.70 9.71 35.42
N LEU A 16 20.09 10.18 36.51
CA LEU A 16 18.64 10.03 36.72
C LEU A 16 17.83 10.72 35.63
N LEU A 17 18.25 11.90 35.18
CA LEU A 17 17.56 12.61 34.09
C LEU A 17 17.62 11.80 32.78
N PHE A 18 18.80 11.33 32.40
CA PHE A 18 18.93 10.50 31.20
C PHE A 18 18.20 9.16 31.32
N ALA A 19 18.19 8.55 32.51
CA ALA A 19 17.44 7.33 32.79
C ALA A 19 15.93 7.53 32.60
N ILE A 20 15.39 8.63 33.12
CA ILE A 20 13.97 8.97 32.97
C ILE A 20 13.63 9.14 31.49
N ILE A 21 14.42 9.91 30.72
CA ILE A 21 14.21 10.15 29.30
C ILE A 21 14.20 8.83 28.54
N SER A 22 15.20 7.97 28.76
CA SER A 22 15.31 6.66 28.09
C SER A 22 14.16 5.72 28.48
N CYS A 23 13.79 5.69 29.78
CA CYS A 23 12.66 4.87 30.25
C CYS A 23 11.30 5.33 29.70
N VAL A 24 11.07 6.64 29.62
CA VAL A 24 9.85 7.20 29.01
C VAL A 24 9.78 6.84 27.54
N ALA A 25 10.88 7.01 26.80
CA ALA A 25 10.94 6.68 25.38
C ALA A 25 10.71 5.18 25.14
N THR A 26 11.38 4.31 25.90
CA THR A 26 11.17 2.85 25.82
C THR A 26 9.73 2.46 26.17
N ALA A 27 9.17 3.03 27.25
CA ALA A 27 7.79 2.74 27.68
C ALA A 27 6.77 3.16 26.62
N GLN A 28 6.93 4.35 26.04
CA GLN A 28 6.08 4.84 24.96
C GLN A 28 6.16 3.91 23.73
N SER A 29 7.35 3.55 23.32
CA SER A 29 7.59 2.67 22.18
C SER A 29 6.95 1.29 22.35
N LEU A 30 7.14 0.66 23.51
CA LEU A 30 6.58 -0.65 23.81
C LEU A 30 5.05 -0.60 23.96
N SER A 31 4.51 0.46 24.56
CA SER A 31 3.06 0.65 24.68
C SER A 31 2.38 0.80 23.34
N LEU A 32 3.01 1.51 22.39
CA LEU A 32 2.55 1.61 21.01
C LEU A 32 2.59 0.26 20.28
N THR A 33 3.67 -0.51 20.50
CA THR A 33 3.88 -1.80 19.81
C THR A 33 2.90 -2.87 20.27
N LEU A 34 2.55 -2.88 21.56
CA LEU A 34 1.75 -3.96 22.15
C LEU A 34 0.24 -3.81 21.93
N GLU A 35 -0.23 -2.63 21.46
CA GLU A 35 -1.67 -2.33 21.20
C GLU A 35 -2.64 -3.08 22.14
N MET A 36 -2.32 -3.04 23.44
CA MET A 36 -3.09 -3.81 24.42
C MET A 36 -4.51 -3.22 24.55
N GLU A 37 -5.52 -4.07 24.70
CA GLU A 37 -6.90 -3.72 25.09
C GLU A 37 -6.98 -2.98 26.46
N ILE A 38 -5.83 -2.70 27.05
CA ILE A 38 -5.66 -2.03 28.33
C ILE A 38 -5.52 -0.52 28.09
N PRO A 39 -6.11 0.33 28.92
CA PRO A 39 -5.92 1.78 28.83
C PRO A 39 -4.45 2.17 28.73
N PHE A 40 -4.13 3.05 27.80
CA PHE A 40 -2.75 3.48 27.49
C PHE A 40 -1.91 3.80 28.74
N TRP A 41 -2.48 4.49 29.72
CA TRP A 41 -1.77 4.88 30.94
C TRP A 41 -1.33 3.70 31.81
N ILE A 42 -2.12 2.62 31.86
CA ILE A 42 -1.78 1.41 32.60
C ILE A 42 -0.67 0.65 31.86
N SER A 43 -0.82 0.50 30.55
CA SER A 43 0.21 -0.11 29.70
C SER A 43 1.52 0.67 29.80
N PHE A 44 1.45 2.00 29.71
CA PHE A 44 2.63 2.86 29.85
C PHE A 44 3.32 2.72 31.21
N ALA A 45 2.55 2.70 32.30
CA ALA A 45 3.12 2.54 33.65
C ALA A 45 3.83 1.18 33.82
N MET A 46 3.23 0.10 33.33
CA MET A 46 3.85 -1.23 33.34
C MET A 46 5.14 -1.27 32.49
N MET A 47 5.10 -0.70 31.30
CA MET A 47 6.27 -0.65 30.41
C MET A 47 7.36 0.27 30.95
N PHE A 48 7.00 1.33 31.69
CA PHE A 48 7.97 2.19 32.35
C PHE A 48 8.75 1.45 33.45
N ILE A 49 8.07 0.64 34.27
CA ILE A 49 8.73 -0.19 35.29
C ILE A 49 9.69 -1.20 34.61
N PHE A 50 9.24 -1.84 33.55
CA PHE A 50 10.07 -2.75 32.78
C PHE A 50 11.29 -2.04 32.18
N ALA A 51 11.09 -0.90 31.52
CA ALA A 51 12.15 -0.08 30.94
C ALA A 51 13.18 0.36 31.98
N PHE A 52 12.71 0.77 33.16
CA PHE A 52 13.59 1.13 34.27
C PHE A 52 14.47 -0.04 34.74
N GLY A 53 13.90 -1.24 34.85
CA GLY A 53 14.65 -2.47 35.13
C GLY A 53 15.72 -2.77 34.10
N VAL A 54 15.37 -2.70 32.81
CA VAL A 54 16.30 -2.89 31.67
C VAL A 54 17.42 -1.85 31.71
N TYR A 55 17.09 -0.59 31.97
CA TYR A 55 18.07 0.50 32.04
C TYR A 55 19.06 0.32 33.17
N LEU A 56 18.58 -0.08 34.38
CA LEU A 56 19.45 -0.39 35.52
C LEU A 56 20.38 -1.56 35.24
N LEU A 57 19.87 -2.63 34.62
CA LEU A 57 20.68 -3.80 34.23
C LEU A 57 21.74 -3.41 33.22
N THR A 58 21.38 -2.64 32.21
CA THR A 58 22.34 -2.12 31.21
C THR A 58 23.44 -1.30 31.89
N SER A 59 23.05 -0.40 32.78
CA SER A 59 24.01 0.47 33.50
C SER A 59 24.94 -0.34 34.39
N TYR A 60 24.42 -1.37 35.07
CA TYR A 60 25.22 -2.28 35.87
C TYR A 60 26.21 -3.10 35.01
N CYS A 61 25.76 -3.66 33.90
CA CYS A 61 26.60 -4.38 32.96
C CYS A 61 27.70 -3.48 32.37
N PHE A 62 27.38 -2.22 32.03
CA PHE A 62 28.36 -1.25 31.57
C PHE A 62 29.41 -0.94 32.63
N LYS A 63 28.98 -0.82 33.89
CA LYS A 63 29.91 -0.66 35.02
C LYS A 63 30.86 -1.86 35.19
N LEU A 64 30.36 -3.09 35.03
CA LEU A 64 31.20 -4.29 35.04
C LEU A 64 32.31 -4.23 34.00
N VAL A 65 32.00 -3.75 32.80
CA VAL A 65 32.99 -3.56 31.71
C VAL A 65 34.06 -2.54 32.12
N ILE A 66 33.63 -1.37 32.65
CA ILE A 66 34.57 -0.29 33.04
C ILE A 66 35.43 -0.76 34.20
N ASP A 67 34.86 -1.35 35.24
CA ASP A 67 35.62 -1.85 36.41
C ASP A 67 36.59 -2.96 35.98
N ALA A 68 36.22 -3.82 35.04
CA ALA A 68 37.10 -4.85 34.49
C ALA A 68 38.22 -4.31 33.62
N CYS A 69 38.04 -3.17 32.94
CA CYS A 69 39.10 -2.49 32.17
C CYS A 69 40.03 -1.67 33.05
N ASN A 70 39.58 -1.24 34.23
CA ASN A 70 40.35 -0.37 35.11
C ASN A 70 41.31 -1.23 36.00
N MET A 71 42.62 -1.07 35.84
CA MET A 71 43.62 -1.79 36.60
C MET A 71 43.66 -1.39 38.09
N ASP A 72 43.21 -0.18 38.42
CA ASP A 72 43.22 0.33 39.81
C ASP A 72 42.07 -0.22 40.65
N VAL A 73 41.12 -0.92 40.03
CA VAL A 73 39.98 -1.52 40.74
C VAL A 73 40.24 -3.02 40.93
N TYR A 74 40.13 -3.49 42.16
CA TYR A 74 40.19 -4.92 42.47
C TYR A 74 38.90 -5.62 42.00
N VAL A 75 39.02 -6.60 41.14
CA VAL A 75 37.92 -7.43 40.62
C VAL A 75 38.35 -8.88 40.66
N ASP A 76 37.62 -9.71 41.41
CA ASP A 76 37.95 -11.13 41.65
C ASP A 76 38.01 -11.96 40.35
N HIS A 77 37.05 -11.71 39.47
CA HIS A 77 36.88 -12.46 38.20
C HIS A 77 36.83 -11.55 36.97
N ARG A 78 37.88 -10.76 36.76
CA ARG A 78 37.99 -9.72 35.74
C ARG A 78 37.54 -10.15 34.33
N ARG A 79 37.96 -11.31 33.84
CA ARG A 79 37.55 -11.82 32.52
C ARG A 79 36.07 -12.16 32.47
N ARG A 80 35.54 -12.83 33.48
CA ARG A 80 34.13 -13.20 33.57
C ARG A 80 33.27 -11.96 33.59
N ASP A 81 33.60 -10.98 34.42
CA ASP A 81 32.81 -9.76 34.61
C ASP A 81 32.86 -8.87 33.37
N PHE A 82 34.00 -8.86 32.66
CA PHE A 82 34.11 -8.21 31.35
C PHE A 82 33.18 -8.86 30.30
N ILE A 83 33.23 -10.19 30.16
CA ILE A 83 32.39 -10.93 29.20
C ILE A 83 30.92 -10.78 29.53
N LEU A 84 30.52 -10.97 30.80
CA LEU A 84 29.14 -10.79 31.24
C LEU A 84 28.66 -9.36 31.06
N GLY A 85 29.53 -8.38 31.33
CA GLY A 85 29.22 -6.97 31.09
C GLY A 85 28.98 -6.66 29.63
N ILE A 86 29.83 -7.10 28.72
CA ILE A 86 29.65 -6.91 27.27
C ILE A 86 28.38 -7.61 26.78
N LEU A 87 28.15 -8.87 27.14
CA LEU A 87 26.96 -9.61 26.75
C LEU A 87 25.69 -8.94 27.28
N GLY A 88 25.71 -8.45 28.53
CA GLY A 88 24.59 -7.73 29.12
C GLY A 88 24.32 -6.40 28.42
N VAL A 89 25.35 -5.60 28.11
CA VAL A 89 25.21 -4.35 27.37
C VAL A 89 24.63 -4.64 25.97
N LEU A 90 25.18 -5.63 25.25
CA LEU A 90 24.66 -5.99 23.93
C LEU A 90 23.20 -6.44 23.98
N LEU A 91 22.83 -7.26 24.97
CA LEU A 91 21.47 -7.76 25.10
C LEU A 91 20.48 -6.64 25.49
N PHE A 92 20.76 -5.94 26.60
CA PHE A 92 19.80 -4.99 27.15
C PHE A 92 19.79 -3.64 26.42
N TRP A 93 20.94 -3.17 25.94
CA TRP A 93 21.03 -1.92 25.23
C TRP A 93 20.73 -2.07 23.74
N LEU A 94 21.48 -2.92 23.00
CA LEU A 94 21.37 -3.01 21.55
C LEU A 94 20.06 -3.65 21.10
N VAL A 95 19.52 -4.62 21.85
CA VAL A 95 18.29 -5.32 21.46
C VAL A 95 17.04 -4.65 22.06
N CYS A 96 17.13 -4.06 23.25
CA CYS A 96 15.96 -3.48 23.92
C CYS A 96 15.97 -1.95 23.88
N SER A 97 16.93 -1.28 24.54
CA SER A 97 16.88 0.16 24.78
C SER A 97 17.05 0.99 23.52
N MET A 98 18.10 0.76 22.75
CA MET A 98 18.41 1.54 21.55
C MET A 98 17.29 1.49 20.50
N PRO A 99 16.74 0.31 20.14
CA PRO A 99 15.68 0.26 19.14
C PRO A 99 14.39 0.94 19.60
N THR A 100 14.01 0.78 20.87
CA THR A 100 12.79 1.38 21.42
C THR A 100 12.91 2.89 21.59
N ASN A 101 14.06 3.39 22.07
CA ASN A 101 14.32 4.82 22.18
C ASN A 101 14.32 5.50 20.80
N THR A 102 14.99 4.92 19.82
CA THR A 102 15.00 5.42 18.44
C THR A 102 13.58 5.46 17.88
N HIS A 103 12.81 4.37 18.06
CA HIS A 103 11.43 4.30 17.60
C HIS A 103 10.56 5.38 18.21
N SER A 104 10.62 5.58 19.54
CA SER A 104 9.83 6.60 20.24
C SER A 104 10.14 8.01 19.75
N LEU A 105 11.43 8.35 19.63
CA LEU A 105 11.88 9.67 19.17
C LEU A 105 11.48 9.92 17.70
N PHE A 106 11.72 8.94 16.84
CA PHE A 106 11.32 8.99 15.44
C PHE A 106 9.80 9.15 15.32
N TYR A 107 9.03 8.28 15.99
CA TYR A 107 7.57 8.32 15.96
C TYR A 107 7.04 9.69 16.37
N THR A 108 7.49 10.22 17.51
CA THR A 108 7.00 11.51 18.05
C THR A 108 7.25 12.69 17.11
N LYS A 109 8.32 12.65 16.31
CA LYS A 109 8.73 13.77 15.46
C LYS A 109 8.32 13.62 14.00
N VAL A 110 8.12 12.40 13.54
CA VAL A 110 7.89 12.11 12.12
C VAL A 110 6.47 11.66 11.85
N VAL A 111 5.75 11.16 12.86
CA VAL A 111 4.40 10.61 12.71
C VAL A 111 3.43 11.57 12.03
N ASP A 112 3.44 12.86 12.41
CA ASP A 112 2.55 13.86 11.81
C ASP A 112 2.82 14.05 10.34
N LYS A 113 4.09 14.20 9.97
CA LYS A 113 4.50 14.35 8.57
C LYS A 113 4.11 13.14 7.75
N VAL A 114 4.32 11.93 8.29
CA VAL A 114 3.98 10.68 7.62
C VAL A 114 2.47 10.55 7.45
N ILE A 115 1.68 10.83 8.50
CA ILE A 115 0.21 10.75 8.45
C ILE A 115 -0.35 11.74 7.43
N ILE A 116 0.12 12.98 7.42
CA ILE A 116 -0.33 14.01 6.47
C ILE A 116 0.03 13.58 5.05
N THR A 117 1.28 13.15 4.82
CA THR A 117 1.71 12.68 3.51
C THR A 117 0.90 11.46 3.04
N GLU A 118 0.58 10.56 3.95
CA GLU A 118 -0.24 9.38 3.67
C GLU A 118 -1.68 9.74 3.32
N LEU A 119 -2.30 10.65 4.07
CA LEU A 119 -3.63 11.19 3.76
C LEU A 119 -3.67 11.86 2.39
N ASP A 120 -2.66 12.67 2.06
CA ASP A 120 -2.56 13.35 0.77
C ASP A 120 -2.35 12.35 -0.37
N ASN A 121 -1.51 11.33 -0.18
CA ASN A 121 -1.29 10.27 -1.15
C ASN A 121 -2.58 9.44 -1.38
N GLN A 122 -3.28 9.07 -0.31
CA GLN A 122 -4.59 8.39 -0.42
C GLN A 122 -5.58 9.24 -1.19
N LYS A 123 -5.70 10.50 -0.82
CA LYS A 123 -6.61 11.44 -1.49
C LYS A 123 -6.29 11.57 -2.98
N ALA A 124 -5.01 11.72 -3.33
CA ALA A 124 -4.58 11.81 -4.72
C ALA A 124 -4.88 10.50 -5.48
N THR A 125 -4.59 9.35 -4.89
CA THR A 125 -4.88 8.03 -5.47
C THR A 125 -6.38 7.87 -5.71
N LEU A 126 -7.21 8.14 -4.71
CA LEU A 126 -8.67 8.01 -4.81
C LEU A 126 -9.27 8.98 -5.84
N LYS A 127 -8.77 10.22 -5.94
CA LYS A 127 -9.19 11.17 -6.97
C LYS A 127 -8.85 10.68 -8.37
N ASN A 128 -7.67 10.09 -8.54
CA ASN A 128 -7.28 9.48 -9.80
C ASN A 128 -8.19 8.29 -10.14
N GLU A 129 -8.44 7.38 -9.19
CA GLU A 129 -9.35 6.24 -9.36
C GLU A 129 -10.75 6.68 -9.80
N VAL A 130 -11.32 7.67 -9.11
CA VAL A 130 -12.62 8.24 -9.48
C VAL A 130 -12.59 8.83 -10.90
N GLY A 131 -11.50 9.52 -11.27
CA GLY A 131 -11.35 10.09 -12.61
C GLY A 131 -11.21 9.03 -13.73
N PHE A 132 -10.62 7.89 -13.43
CA PHE A 132 -10.39 6.81 -14.41
C PHE A 132 -11.52 5.79 -14.49
N LEU A 133 -12.43 5.72 -13.52
CA LEU A 133 -13.52 4.75 -13.50
C LEU A 133 -14.35 4.74 -14.80
N ASP A 134 -14.83 5.91 -15.22
CA ASP A 134 -15.65 6.03 -16.42
C ASP A 134 -14.79 5.92 -17.70
N ALA A 135 -13.57 6.44 -17.68
CA ALA A 135 -12.66 6.40 -18.82
C ALA A 135 -12.22 4.97 -19.16
N GLY A 136 -11.87 4.17 -18.15
CA GLY A 136 -11.44 2.78 -18.33
C GLY A 136 -12.53 1.92 -18.95
N ILE A 137 -13.77 2.04 -18.49
CA ILE A 137 -14.93 1.32 -19.04
C ILE A 137 -15.17 1.74 -20.49
N ASN A 138 -15.15 3.04 -20.78
CA ASN A 138 -15.34 3.54 -22.14
C ASN A 138 -14.27 2.99 -23.10
N ILE A 139 -12.99 3.06 -22.74
CA ILE A 139 -11.88 2.52 -23.54
C ILE A 139 -12.06 1.01 -23.81
N LYS A 140 -12.45 0.23 -22.80
CA LYS A 140 -12.72 -1.21 -22.93
C LYS A 140 -13.78 -1.47 -24.00
N TYR A 141 -14.93 -0.82 -23.89
CA TYR A 141 -16.05 -1.04 -24.82
C TYR A 141 -15.79 -0.45 -26.21
N ASP A 142 -15.11 0.69 -26.32
CA ASP A 142 -14.71 1.25 -27.63
C ASP A 142 -13.75 0.32 -28.37
N ASN A 143 -12.83 -0.33 -27.65
CA ASN A 143 -11.94 -1.34 -28.22
C ASN A 143 -12.72 -2.59 -28.69
N LEU A 144 -13.67 -3.09 -27.88
CA LEU A 144 -14.50 -4.23 -28.28
C LEU A 144 -15.34 -3.92 -29.51
N ILE A 145 -15.97 -2.74 -29.57
CA ILE A 145 -16.74 -2.28 -30.71
C ILE A 145 -15.85 -2.11 -31.95
N GLY A 146 -14.66 -1.54 -31.77
CA GLY A 146 -13.67 -1.40 -32.84
C GLY A 146 -13.28 -2.76 -33.44
N GLN A 147 -12.91 -3.73 -32.60
CA GLN A 147 -12.56 -5.08 -33.01
C GLN A 147 -13.73 -5.79 -33.72
N LEU A 148 -14.96 -5.65 -33.21
CA LEU A 148 -16.15 -6.20 -33.84
C LEU A 148 -16.38 -5.61 -35.24
N ASN A 149 -16.32 -4.27 -35.36
CA ASN A 149 -16.50 -3.58 -36.62
C ASN A 149 -15.45 -4.03 -37.66
N ASP A 150 -14.17 -4.11 -37.28
CA ASP A 150 -13.09 -4.52 -38.18
C ASP A 150 -13.25 -5.99 -38.60
N LYS A 151 -13.63 -6.87 -37.72
CA LYS A 151 -13.85 -8.28 -38.02
C LYS A 151 -15.02 -8.48 -38.95
N VAL A 152 -16.16 -7.84 -38.67
CA VAL A 152 -17.35 -7.93 -39.53
C VAL A 152 -17.09 -7.29 -40.87
N ARG A 153 -16.40 -6.16 -40.95
CA ARG A 153 -15.99 -5.53 -42.22
C ARG A 153 -15.11 -6.46 -43.05
N THR A 154 -14.14 -7.12 -42.44
CA THR A 154 -13.26 -8.08 -43.12
C THR A 154 -14.05 -9.25 -43.67
N LEU A 155 -14.95 -9.85 -42.86
CA LEU A 155 -15.80 -10.95 -43.28
C LEU A 155 -16.79 -10.52 -44.37
N THR A 156 -17.34 -9.31 -44.31
CA THR A 156 -18.22 -8.77 -45.33
C THR A 156 -17.51 -8.61 -46.67
N ASN A 157 -16.25 -8.15 -46.65
CA ASN A 157 -15.43 -8.05 -47.87
C ASN A 157 -15.14 -9.46 -48.45
N GLN A 158 -14.87 -10.45 -47.60
CA GLN A 158 -14.72 -11.86 -47.99
C GLN A 158 -16.00 -12.40 -48.61
N PHE A 159 -17.19 -12.10 -48.02
CA PHE A 159 -18.47 -12.47 -48.58
C PHE A 159 -18.70 -11.87 -49.95
N ILE A 160 -18.42 -10.58 -50.13
CA ILE A 160 -18.55 -9.90 -51.44
C ILE A 160 -17.62 -10.55 -52.49
N ALA A 161 -16.36 -10.83 -52.11
CA ALA A 161 -15.38 -11.46 -52.96
C ALA A 161 -15.82 -12.89 -53.38
N GLU A 162 -16.39 -13.66 -52.42
CA GLU A 162 -16.91 -15.01 -52.75
C GLU A 162 -18.12 -14.97 -53.66
N ILE A 163 -19.04 -14.00 -53.49
CA ILE A 163 -20.17 -13.83 -54.42
C ILE A 163 -19.72 -13.48 -55.84
N ASP A 164 -18.63 -12.74 -55.99
CA ASP A 164 -18.06 -12.33 -57.26
C ASP A 164 -17.01 -13.33 -57.82
N ASN A 165 -16.71 -14.42 -57.11
CA ASN A 165 -15.70 -15.40 -57.49
C ASN A 165 -16.03 -16.03 -58.85
N THR A 166 -15.13 -15.94 -59.82
CA THR A 166 -15.31 -16.36 -61.20
C THR A 166 -15.48 -17.88 -61.38
N ASP A 167 -14.97 -18.66 -60.40
CA ASP A 167 -15.01 -20.12 -60.45
C ASP A 167 -16.26 -20.72 -59.80
N ARG A 168 -16.92 -19.94 -58.94
CA ARG A 168 -18.02 -20.40 -58.08
C ARG A 168 -19.09 -19.32 -57.86
N TYR A 169 -19.50 -18.66 -58.90
CA TYR A 169 -20.45 -17.55 -58.79
C TYR A 169 -21.68 -17.82 -57.89
N GLY A 170 -21.94 -16.85 -56.99
CA GLY A 170 -23.17 -16.76 -56.25
C GLY A 170 -23.14 -17.37 -54.85
N LEU A 171 -24.30 -17.67 -54.30
CA LEU A 171 -24.51 -18.09 -52.91
C LEU A 171 -24.21 -19.57 -52.73
N GLY A 172 -22.95 -19.94 -52.52
CA GLY A 172 -22.46 -21.29 -52.31
C GLY A 172 -22.18 -21.62 -50.85
N PRO A 173 -21.70 -22.86 -50.54
CA PRO A 173 -21.36 -23.27 -49.17
C PRO A 173 -20.36 -22.34 -48.49
N GLU A 174 -19.37 -21.82 -49.20
CA GLU A 174 -18.36 -20.91 -48.68
C GLU A 174 -18.97 -19.57 -48.26
N ALA A 175 -19.87 -19.01 -49.09
CA ALA A 175 -20.59 -17.79 -48.74
C ALA A 175 -21.43 -17.96 -47.50
N PHE A 176 -22.09 -19.13 -47.29
CA PHE A 176 -22.81 -19.40 -46.03
C PHE A 176 -21.87 -19.58 -44.85
N ASN A 177 -20.70 -20.21 -45.04
CA ASN A 177 -19.70 -20.30 -43.98
C ASN A 177 -19.21 -18.89 -43.54
N ILE A 178 -19.04 -17.97 -44.48
CA ILE A 178 -18.67 -16.58 -44.14
C ILE A 178 -19.82 -15.89 -43.37
N LEU A 179 -21.07 -16.10 -43.81
CA LEU A 179 -22.23 -15.56 -43.10
C LEU A 179 -22.33 -16.13 -41.65
N ALA A 180 -22.09 -17.42 -41.48
CA ALA A 180 -22.05 -18.06 -40.15
C ALA A 180 -20.91 -17.50 -39.27
N ASN A 181 -19.75 -17.21 -39.86
CA ASN A 181 -18.65 -16.56 -39.16
C ASN A 181 -18.99 -15.11 -38.73
N ILE A 182 -19.79 -14.41 -39.53
CA ILE A 182 -20.31 -13.07 -39.16
C ILE A 182 -21.27 -13.19 -37.99
N GLU A 183 -22.15 -14.19 -37.99
CA GLU A 183 -23.06 -14.46 -36.87
C GLU A 183 -22.29 -14.72 -35.57
N VAL A 184 -21.28 -15.61 -35.63
CA VAL A 184 -20.39 -15.89 -34.50
C VAL A 184 -19.65 -14.65 -34.02
N ALA A 185 -19.14 -13.83 -34.94
CA ALA A 185 -18.49 -12.57 -34.59
C ALA A 185 -19.44 -11.62 -33.88
N CYS A 186 -20.72 -11.62 -34.23
CA CYS A 186 -21.79 -10.85 -33.61
C CYS A 186 -22.42 -11.51 -32.36
N GLY A 187 -21.82 -12.59 -31.85
CA GLY A 187 -22.29 -13.29 -30.64
C GLY A 187 -23.55 -14.13 -30.84
N LYS A 188 -23.84 -14.55 -32.08
CA LYS A 188 -24.93 -15.45 -32.43
C LYS A 188 -24.43 -16.89 -32.67
N GLN A 189 -25.35 -17.85 -32.64
CA GLN A 189 -25.04 -19.21 -33.07
C GLN A 189 -24.93 -19.27 -34.61
N PRO A 190 -24.07 -20.14 -35.17
CA PRO A 190 -24.00 -20.33 -36.61
C PRO A 190 -25.36 -20.69 -37.22
N ASN A 191 -25.75 -19.99 -38.28
CA ASN A 191 -27.02 -20.15 -39.01
C ASN A 191 -28.30 -19.80 -38.21
N GLU A 192 -28.16 -19.05 -37.13
CA GLU A 192 -29.30 -18.55 -36.32
C GLU A 192 -30.03 -17.40 -37.03
N PHE A 193 -29.30 -16.47 -37.63
CA PHE A 193 -29.85 -15.25 -38.26
C PHE A 193 -30.04 -15.39 -39.75
N PHE A 194 -29.03 -15.91 -40.48
CA PHE A 194 -29.07 -16.03 -41.94
C PHE A 194 -29.68 -17.37 -42.42
N GLY A 195 -29.80 -18.34 -41.53
CA GLY A 195 -30.31 -19.65 -41.83
C GLY A 195 -29.36 -20.52 -42.61
N ASN A 196 -29.70 -21.78 -42.75
CA ASN A 196 -28.91 -22.80 -43.45
C ASN A 196 -29.60 -23.14 -44.81
N ARG A 197 -29.54 -22.23 -45.77
CA ARG A 197 -30.11 -22.47 -47.10
C ARG A 197 -29.04 -22.86 -48.09
N HIS A 198 -28.80 -24.16 -48.24
CA HIS A 198 -27.93 -24.68 -49.29
C HIS A 198 -28.67 -24.67 -50.64
N THR A 199 -28.81 -23.52 -51.26
CA THR A 199 -29.15 -23.42 -52.67
C THR A 199 -27.88 -23.44 -53.50
N LYS A 200 -27.61 -24.56 -54.16
CA LYS A 200 -26.54 -24.69 -55.16
C LYS A 200 -26.88 -23.82 -56.37
N GLN A 201 -26.65 -22.53 -56.29
CA GLN A 201 -26.71 -21.66 -57.47
C GLN A 201 -25.33 -21.61 -58.10
N ARG A 202 -25.11 -22.40 -59.15
CA ARG A 202 -23.99 -22.29 -60.09
C ARG A 202 -24.39 -21.39 -61.24
N ASN A 203 -23.51 -20.51 -61.71
CA ASN A 203 -23.67 -19.59 -62.84
C ASN A 203 -24.70 -18.45 -62.63
N THR A 204 -24.59 -17.72 -61.60
CA THR A 204 -25.42 -16.52 -61.36
C THR A 204 -25.01 -15.37 -62.28
N SER A 205 -26.01 -14.73 -62.90
CA SER A 205 -25.79 -13.51 -63.71
C SER A 205 -25.27 -12.34 -62.85
N SER A 206 -24.66 -11.35 -63.47
CA SER A 206 -24.21 -10.16 -62.78
C SER A 206 -25.35 -9.44 -62.01
N GLN A 207 -26.56 -9.45 -62.55
CA GLN A 207 -27.75 -8.90 -61.90
C GLN A 207 -28.13 -9.71 -60.62
N GLU A 208 -28.04 -11.02 -60.70
CA GLU A 208 -28.38 -11.87 -59.52
C GLU A 208 -27.33 -11.74 -58.42
N ARG A 209 -26.04 -11.65 -58.75
CA ARG A 209 -24.97 -11.33 -57.75
C ARG A 209 -25.21 -10.00 -57.06
N LEU A 210 -25.62 -8.99 -57.83
CA LEU A 210 -25.98 -7.69 -57.25
C LEU A 210 -27.18 -7.80 -56.30
N ARG A 211 -28.19 -8.60 -56.68
CA ARG A 211 -29.38 -8.85 -55.87
C ARG A 211 -29.04 -9.56 -54.57
N ILE A 212 -28.16 -10.56 -54.61
CA ILE A 212 -27.67 -11.26 -53.41
C ILE A 212 -26.95 -10.26 -52.49
N LYS A 213 -26.01 -9.47 -52.97
CA LYS A 213 -25.32 -8.45 -52.21
C LYS A 213 -26.28 -7.45 -51.60
N ASN A 214 -27.22 -6.93 -52.35
CA ASN A 214 -28.23 -5.98 -51.88
C ASN A 214 -29.18 -6.59 -50.82
N HIS A 215 -29.35 -7.90 -50.82
CA HIS A 215 -30.16 -8.59 -49.82
C HIS A 215 -29.38 -8.81 -48.51
N TYR A 216 -28.13 -9.32 -48.57
CA TYR A 216 -27.39 -9.75 -47.36
C TYR A 216 -26.61 -8.62 -46.70
N ILE A 217 -26.04 -7.66 -47.45
CA ILE A 217 -25.25 -6.58 -46.85
C ILE A 217 -26.08 -5.73 -45.86
N PRO A 218 -27.31 -5.29 -46.19
CA PRO A 218 -28.14 -4.61 -45.18
C PRO A 218 -28.46 -5.45 -43.96
N GLN A 219 -28.61 -6.77 -44.11
CA GLN A 219 -28.87 -7.68 -42.98
C GLN A 219 -27.60 -7.82 -42.11
N ILE A 220 -26.42 -7.94 -42.70
CA ILE A 220 -25.13 -7.94 -41.99
C ILE A 220 -25.00 -6.64 -41.18
N ASN A 221 -25.23 -5.50 -41.82
CA ASN A 221 -25.15 -4.19 -41.14
C ASN A 221 -26.18 -4.07 -40.01
N ASN A 222 -27.38 -4.63 -40.17
CA ASN A 222 -28.38 -4.65 -39.11
C ASN A 222 -27.94 -5.53 -37.94
N LEU A 223 -27.40 -6.72 -38.22
CA LEU A 223 -26.87 -7.62 -37.20
C LEU A 223 -25.69 -6.98 -36.43
N LEU A 224 -24.77 -6.35 -37.16
CA LEU A 224 -23.67 -5.60 -36.56
C LEU A 224 -24.18 -4.49 -35.65
N LYS A 225 -25.16 -3.70 -36.11
CA LYS A 225 -25.79 -2.64 -35.32
C LYS A 225 -26.40 -3.19 -34.03
N GLN A 226 -27.17 -4.26 -34.10
CA GLN A 226 -27.74 -4.91 -32.90
C GLN A 226 -26.67 -5.33 -31.89
N SER A 227 -25.54 -5.86 -32.39
CA SER A 227 -24.45 -6.29 -31.53
C SER A 227 -23.71 -5.12 -30.90
N VAL A 228 -23.52 -4.03 -31.64
CA VAL A 228 -22.97 -2.77 -31.12
C VAL A 228 -23.90 -2.15 -30.09
N ASP A 229 -25.21 -2.12 -30.37
CA ASP A 229 -26.22 -1.61 -29.43
C ASP A 229 -26.21 -2.42 -28.10
N LYS A 230 -26.07 -3.74 -28.19
CA LYS A 230 -25.93 -4.61 -27.02
C LYS A 230 -24.66 -4.29 -26.21
N LEU A 231 -23.50 -4.13 -26.87
CA LEU A 231 -22.25 -3.73 -26.19
C LEU A 231 -22.38 -2.36 -25.50
N ASN A 232 -23.11 -1.42 -26.13
CA ASN A 232 -23.37 -0.11 -25.53
C ASN A 232 -24.30 -0.22 -24.32
N GLU A 233 -25.28 -1.11 -24.35
CA GLU A 233 -26.16 -1.39 -23.22
C GLU A 233 -25.36 -2.03 -22.05
N GLU A 234 -24.52 -3.03 -22.35
CA GLU A 234 -23.61 -3.63 -21.37
C GLU A 234 -22.67 -2.59 -20.76
N ARG A 235 -22.09 -1.68 -21.56
CA ARG A 235 -21.30 -0.55 -21.08
C ARG A 235 -22.07 0.32 -20.09
N ASN A 236 -23.29 0.69 -20.42
CA ASN A 236 -24.11 1.54 -19.57
C ASN A 236 -24.47 0.86 -18.24
N VAL A 237 -24.73 -0.46 -18.27
CA VAL A 237 -24.98 -1.27 -17.07
C VAL A 237 -23.72 -1.33 -16.21
N GLU A 238 -22.54 -1.52 -16.81
CA GLU A 238 -21.26 -1.55 -16.07
C GLU A 238 -20.95 -0.19 -15.43
N ILE A 239 -21.16 0.91 -16.15
CA ILE A 239 -21.02 2.27 -15.60
C ILE A 239 -21.98 2.49 -14.41
N ALA A 240 -23.25 2.12 -14.57
CA ALA A 240 -24.25 2.26 -13.49
C ALA A 240 -23.89 1.43 -12.24
N ARG A 241 -23.38 0.21 -12.43
CA ARG A 241 -22.90 -0.63 -11.34
C ARG A 241 -21.70 -0.03 -10.62
N LYS A 242 -20.80 0.67 -11.33
CA LYS A 242 -19.63 1.32 -10.75
C LYS A 242 -19.94 2.66 -10.10
N GLU A 243 -21.10 3.28 -10.39
CA GLU A 243 -21.50 4.55 -9.81
C GLU A 243 -21.64 4.46 -8.28
N GLU A 244 -22.15 3.36 -7.75
CA GLU A 244 -22.20 3.12 -6.29
C GLU A 244 -20.80 3.12 -5.67
N ASN A 245 -19.83 2.46 -6.34
CA ASN A 245 -18.45 2.45 -5.90
C ASN A 245 -17.83 3.84 -5.95
N LYS A 246 -18.11 4.60 -7.00
CA LYS A 246 -17.66 5.99 -7.16
C LYS A 246 -18.18 6.89 -6.04
N GLN A 247 -19.47 6.80 -5.70
CA GLN A 247 -20.05 7.57 -4.60
C GLN A 247 -19.40 7.21 -3.25
N MET A 248 -19.10 5.93 -3.03
CA MET A 248 -18.40 5.49 -1.82
C MET A 248 -16.97 6.05 -1.76
N LEU A 249 -16.23 6.06 -2.88
CA LEU A 249 -14.88 6.65 -2.95
C LEU A 249 -14.93 8.17 -2.71
N LEU A 250 -15.91 8.86 -3.28
CA LEU A 250 -16.12 10.31 -3.06
C LEU A 250 -16.44 10.62 -1.59
N ALA A 251 -17.28 9.82 -0.94
CA ALA A 251 -17.57 9.94 0.48
C ALA A 251 -16.30 9.73 1.33
N TYR A 252 -15.44 8.83 0.91
CA TYR A 252 -14.16 8.58 1.59
C TYR A 252 -13.17 9.74 1.41
N ILE A 253 -13.07 10.28 0.18
CA ILE A 253 -12.27 11.49 -0.10
C ILE A 253 -12.74 12.65 0.80
N SER A 254 -14.05 12.84 0.94
CA SER A 254 -14.62 13.86 1.82
C SER A 254 -14.23 13.66 3.29
N LYS A 255 -14.18 12.42 3.78
CA LYS A 255 -13.70 12.11 5.12
C LYS A 255 -12.21 12.45 5.27
N ILE A 256 -11.37 12.10 4.29
CA ILE A 256 -9.94 12.46 4.30
C ILE A 256 -9.78 13.99 4.32
N GLU A 257 -10.53 14.71 3.51
CA GLU A 257 -10.48 16.17 3.45
C GLU A 257 -10.89 16.81 4.78
N SER A 258 -11.93 16.31 5.45
CA SER A 258 -12.35 16.77 6.76
C SER A 258 -11.30 16.55 7.83
N VAL A 259 -10.62 15.40 7.80
CA VAL A 259 -9.53 15.08 8.72
C VAL A 259 -8.27 15.88 8.42
N SER A 260 -7.94 16.12 7.15
CA SER A 260 -6.83 17.01 6.76
C SER A 260 -7.05 18.44 7.26
N ALA A 261 -8.26 18.95 7.16
CA ALA A 261 -8.62 20.26 7.74
C ALA A 261 -8.48 20.26 9.28
N TYR A 262 -8.86 19.16 9.92
CA TYR A 262 -8.74 18.98 11.37
C TYR A 262 -7.27 18.91 11.83
N GLN A 263 -6.36 18.33 11.01
CA GLN A 263 -4.92 18.31 11.28
C GLN A 263 -4.29 19.71 11.33
N ASN A 264 -4.82 20.66 10.58
CA ASN A 264 -4.33 22.04 10.52
C ASN A 264 -4.93 22.92 11.62
N ASN A 265 -5.80 22.41 12.49
CA ASN A 265 -6.39 23.16 13.58
C ASN A 265 -5.53 23.02 14.86
N GLU A 266 -4.79 24.08 15.20
CA GLU A 266 -3.92 24.12 16.37
C GLU A 266 -4.68 24.10 17.72
N GLU A 267 -5.98 24.44 17.73
CA GLU A 267 -6.83 24.38 18.93
C GLU A 267 -7.14 22.96 19.37
N VAL A 268 -7.01 21.98 18.46
CA VAL A 268 -7.27 20.58 18.76
C VAL A 268 -6.00 19.92 19.30
N PRO A 269 -6.09 19.17 20.42
CA PRO A 269 -4.95 18.45 20.96
C PRO A 269 -4.30 17.52 19.92
N HIS A 270 -2.98 17.54 19.87
CA HIS A 270 -2.19 16.78 18.89
C HIS A 270 -2.54 15.27 18.87
N GLN A 271 -2.74 14.65 20.04
CA GLN A 271 -3.11 13.24 20.13
C GLN A 271 -4.48 12.93 19.49
N ASP A 272 -5.45 13.85 19.62
CA ASP A 272 -6.78 13.66 19.03
C ASP A 272 -6.73 13.80 17.51
N ARG A 273 -5.89 14.69 16.99
CA ARG A 273 -5.63 14.82 15.54
C ARG A 273 -5.04 13.54 14.97
N ILE A 274 -4.00 12.99 15.59
CA ILE A 274 -3.38 11.73 15.18
C ILE A 274 -4.38 10.58 15.23
N LYS A 275 -5.17 10.48 16.32
CA LYS A 275 -6.17 9.44 16.47
C LYS A 275 -7.25 9.51 15.39
N ALA A 276 -7.73 10.71 15.06
CA ALA A 276 -8.71 10.91 13.98
C ALA A 276 -8.16 10.50 12.62
N ALA A 277 -6.91 10.91 12.30
CA ALA A 277 -6.26 10.55 11.05
C ALA A 277 -6.04 9.03 10.93
N ARG A 278 -5.56 8.39 12.00
CA ARG A 278 -5.40 6.93 12.05
C ARG A 278 -6.73 6.21 11.81
N LEU A 279 -7.80 6.64 12.48
CA LEU A 279 -9.11 6.02 12.31
C LEU A 279 -9.56 6.01 10.85
N VAL A 280 -9.29 7.08 10.12
CA VAL A 280 -9.61 7.17 8.70
C VAL A 280 -8.72 6.25 7.87
N LEU A 281 -7.40 6.25 8.13
CA LEU A 281 -6.45 5.43 7.40
C LEU A 281 -6.68 3.93 7.68
N ASP A 282 -6.89 3.54 8.93
CA ASP A 282 -7.13 2.14 9.32
C ASP A 282 -8.45 1.61 8.78
N ASN A 283 -9.51 2.42 8.78
CA ASN A 283 -10.79 2.05 8.17
C ASN A 283 -10.68 1.80 6.67
N ALA A 284 -9.81 2.54 5.96
CA ALA A 284 -9.56 2.30 4.56
C ALA A 284 -8.95 0.92 4.29
N TYR A 285 -8.02 0.50 5.16
CA TYR A 285 -7.32 -0.77 4.99
C TYR A 285 -8.11 -1.99 5.46
N ASN A 286 -8.92 -1.81 6.50
CA ASN A 286 -9.61 -2.91 7.18
C ASN A 286 -11.04 -3.11 6.68
N ASN A 287 -11.56 -2.20 5.86
CA ASN A 287 -12.86 -2.39 5.24
C ASN A 287 -12.71 -3.29 3.99
N PRO A 288 -13.19 -4.55 4.03
CA PRO A 288 -13.10 -5.47 2.90
C PRO A 288 -13.80 -4.92 1.66
N ASP A 289 -14.96 -4.29 1.82
CA ASP A 289 -15.70 -3.69 0.69
C ASP A 289 -14.91 -2.59 -0.01
N TYR A 290 -14.19 -1.78 0.75
CA TYR A 290 -13.34 -0.73 0.19
C TYR A 290 -12.14 -1.33 -0.57
N LYS A 291 -11.48 -2.32 0.03
CA LYS A 291 -10.32 -2.99 -0.56
C LYS A 291 -10.70 -3.72 -1.85
N ASP A 292 -11.79 -4.47 -1.84
CA ASP A 292 -12.25 -5.22 -3.00
C ASP A 292 -12.71 -4.27 -4.12
N LYS A 293 -13.40 -3.17 -3.78
CA LYS A 293 -13.84 -2.17 -4.75
C LYS A 293 -12.68 -1.37 -5.36
N ILE A 294 -11.61 -1.08 -4.61
CA ILE A 294 -10.39 -0.48 -5.18
C ILE A 294 -9.70 -1.48 -6.10
N LEU A 295 -9.54 -2.73 -5.69
CA LEU A 295 -8.89 -3.77 -6.52
C LEU A 295 -9.66 -4.00 -7.83
N ASP A 296 -10.97 -4.09 -7.79
CA ASP A 296 -11.83 -4.17 -8.97
C ASP A 296 -11.60 -3.02 -9.97
N ASN A 297 -11.40 -1.81 -9.44
CA ASN A 297 -11.15 -0.64 -10.29
C ASN A 297 -9.73 -0.65 -10.86
N VAL A 298 -8.75 -1.11 -10.12
CA VAL A 298 -7.36 -1.28 -10.58
C VAL A 298 -7.27 -2.33 -11.68
N GLU A 299 -8.01 -3.43 -11.58
CA GLU A 299 -8.06 -4.45 -12.65
C GLU A 299 -8.60 -3.87 -13.96
N VAL A 300 -9.65 -3.05 -13.91
CA VAL A 300 -10.18 -2.37 -15.11
C VAL A 300 -9.15 -1.44 -15.74
N LEU A 301 -8.37 -0.71 -14.92
CA LEU A 301 -7.29 0.16 -15.42
C LEU A 301 -6.13 -0.65 -16.02
N VAL A 302 -5.79 -1.79 -15.45
CA VAL A 302 -4.73 -2.69 -15.95
C VAL A 302 -5.15 -3.26 -17.31
N ASP A 303 -6.39 -3.71 -17.44
CA ASP A 303 -6.93 -4.23 -18.70
C ASP A 303 -7.01 -3.14 -19.79
N ALA A 304 -7.41 -1.94 -19.43
CA ALA A 304 -7.45 -0.78 -20.36
C ALA A 304 -6.05 -0.35 -20.82
N ASN A 305 -5.04 -0.52 -19.97
CA ASN A 305 -3.64 -0.17 -20.24
C ASN A 305 -2.77 -1.41 -20.54
N ALA A 306 -3.33 -2.51 -21.02
CA ALA A 306 -2.62 -3.78 -21.26
C ALA A 306 -1.38 -3.69 -22.19
N GLY A 307 -1.07 -2.50 -22.74
CA GLY A 307 0.19 -2.18 -23.41
C GLY A 307 1.27 -1.54 -22.53
N HIS A 308 0.98 -1.13 -21.30
CA HIS A 308 1.93 -0.49 -20.38
C HIS A 308 2.07 -1.33 -19.11
N LYS A 309 2.93 -2.35 -19.17
CA LYS A 309 3.27 -3.25 -18.07
C LYS A 309 3.99 -2.60 -16.88
N ASP A 310 4.24 -1.30 -16.91
CA ASP A 310 5.02 -0.57 -15.91
C ASP A 310 4.20 0.30 -14.95
N SER A 311 2.87 0.25 -15.00
CA SER A 311 2.09 0.86 -13.93
C SER A 311 2.23 -0.03 -12.68
N ASN A 312 3.15 0.36 -11.82
CA ASN A 312 3.42 -0.26 -10.52
C ASN A 312 2.14 -0.31 -9.70
N ILE A 313 1.42 -1.43 -9.73
CA ILE A 313 0.35 -1.76 -8.76
C ILE A 313 0.89 -1.61 -7.33
N GLU A 314 2.21 -1.76 -7.12
CA GLU A 314 2.88 -1.46 -5.86
C GLU A 314 2.83 0.02 -5.46
N SER A 315 2.70 0.98 -6.38
CA SER A 315 2.58 2.41 -6.04
C SER A 315 1.25 2.74 -5.35
N TYR A 316 0.22 1.90 -5.50
CA TYR A 316 -1.06 2.00 -4.80
C TYR A 316 -1.07 1.30 -3.43
N LYS A 317 0.02 0.62 -3.05
CA LYS A 317 0.18 0.08 -1.68
C LYS A 317 0.49 1.23 -0.73
N ILE A 318 -0.56 1.79 -0.19
CA ILE A 318 -0.49 2.81 0.84
C ILE A 318 0.29 2.25 2.05
N TYR A 319 1.27 2.99 2.54
CA TYR A 319 2.07 2.58 3.69
C TYR A 319 1.16 2.52 4.93
N LYS A 320 0.98 1.35 5.53
CA LYS A 320 0.13 1.20 6.71
C LYS A 320 0.73 1.94 7.88
N THR A 321 0.02 2.93 8.42
CA THR A 321 0.42 3.63 9.65
C THR A 321 0.66 2.70 10.83
N GLU A 322 -0.02 1.52 10.88
CA GLU A 322 0.26 0.43 11.80
C GLU A 322 1.74 0.02 11.85
N ARG A 323 2.48 0.14 10.74
CA ARG A 323 3.91 -0.21 10.69
C ARG A 323 4.75 0.76 11.53
N LEU A 324 4.33 2.02 11.62
CA LEU A 324 4.98 3.03 12.45
C LEU A 324 4.82 2.76 13.96
N HIS A 325 3.77 2.04 14.36
CA HIS A 325 3.52 1.73 15.77
C HIS A 325 4.35 0.56 16.30
N SER A 326 4.87 -0.28 15.42
CA SER A 326 5.64 -1.45 15.80
C SER A 326 7.14 -1.20 15.64
N VAL A 327 7.88 -1.27 16.76
CA VAL A 327 9.35 -1.21 16.76
C VAL A 327 9.93 -2.19 15.75
N PHE A 328 9.45 -3.44 15.76
CA PHE A 328 10.00 -4.50 14.90
C PHE A 328 9.70 -4.27 13.43
N LYS A 329 8.49 -3.81 13.08
CA LYS A 329 8.13 -3.51 11.70
C LYS A 329 8.90 -2.31 11.18
N LEU A 330 9.03 -1.25 11.98
CA LEU A 330 9.80 -0.05 11.62
C LEU A 330 11.27 -0.38 11.35
N TRP A 331 11.91 -1.08 12.26
CA TRP A 331 13.31 -1.49 12.09
C TRP A 331 13.49 -2.46 10.92
N GLY A 332 12.54 -3.38 10.72
CA GLY A 332 12.55 -4.28 9.55
C GLY A 332 12.47 -3.52 8.24
N ASP A 333 11.66 -2.47 8.16
CA ASP A 333 11.53 -1.62 6.98
C ASP A 333 12.79 -0.76 6.75
N TYR A 334 13.36 -0.20 7.82
CA TYR A 334 14.61 0.55 7.75
C TYR A 334 15.76 -0.32 7.22
N LEU A 335 15.97 -1.49 7.82
CA LEU A 335 17.06 -2.40 7.42
C LEU A 335 16.85 -3.00 6.03
N SER A 336 15.63 -3.10 5.54
CA SER A 336 15.30 -3.59 4.19
C SER A 336 15.20 -2.48 3.13
N GLY A 337 15.49 -1.23 3.47
CA GLY A 337 15.43 -0.08 2.55
C GLY A 337 14.03 0.26 2.05
N LYS A 338 12.98 -0.08 2.83
CA LYS A 338 11.58 0.14 2.44
C LYS A 338 11.00 1.48 2.92
N MET A 339 11.77 2.25 3.68
CA MET A 339 11.29 3.51 4.27
C MET A 339 11.36 4.72 3.31
N GLN A 340 11.88 4.53 2.11
CA GLN A 340 12.02 5.58 1.08
C GLN A 340 12.67 6.86 1.64
N ASN A 341 11.97 8.00 1.59
CA ASN A 341 12.50 9.30 2.00
C ASN A 341 12.67 9.48 3.51
N LEU A 342 12.30 8.50 4.33
CA LEU A 342 12.40 8.54 5.79
C LEU A 342 13.69 7.90 6.35
N ASP A 343 14.51 7.30 5.50
CA ASP A 343 15.75 6.62 5.92
C ASP A 343 16.71 7.59 6.62
N PHE A 344 16.84 8.81 6.11
CA PHE A 344 17.71 9.84 6.71
C PHE A 344 17.18 10.32 8.06
N ASP A 345 15.87 10.52 8.18
CA ASP A 345 15.23 10.90 9.44
C ASP A 345 15.44 9.81 10.49
N MET A 346 15.27 8.53 10.12
CA MET A 346 15.51 7.39 11.02
C MET A 346 16.96 7.34 11.47
N PHE A 347 17.93 7.49 10.57
CA PHE A 347 19.37 7.51 10.88
C PHE A 347 19.72 8.64 11.87
N TYR A 348 19.17 9.83 11.69
CA TYR A 348 19.36 10.94 12.60
C TYR A 348 18.89 10.59 14.03
N TRP A 349 17.72 9.98 14.16
CA TRP A 349 17.19 9.59 15.47
C TRP A 349 17.93 8.41 16.11
N VAL A 350 18.54 7.52 15.32
CA VAL A 350 19.48 6.50 15.83
C VAL A 350 20.66 7.19 16.52
N ILE A 351 21.26 8.21 15.89
CA ILE A 351 22.39 8.93 16.49
C ILE A 351 21.98 9.65 17.77
N ILE A 352 20.84 10.33 17.79
CA ILE A 352 20.34 11.02 18.99
C ILE A 352 20.09 10.03 20.13
N SER A 353 19.44 8.92 19.86
CA SER A 353 19.20 7.86 20.85
C SER A 353 20.50 7.32 21.43
N LEU A 354 21.48 7.07 20.60
CA LEU A 354 22.81 6.59 20.99
C LEU A 354 23.54 7.59 21.90
N ILE A 355 23.47 8.89 21.59
CA ILE A 355 24.08 9.94 22.43
C ILE A 355 23.42 9.99 23.82
N ILE A 356 22.08 9.91 23.88
CA ILE A 356 21.32 9.93 25.15
C ILE A 356 21.72 8.72 26.02
N ASP A 357 21.73 7.52 25.44
CA ASP A 357 22.04 6.31 26.18
C ASP A 357 23.49 6.26 26.65
N ILE A 358 24.46 6.60 25.79
CA ILE A 358 25.89 6.61 26.16
C ILE A 358 26.15 7.67 27.24
N ALA A 359 25.56 8.85 27.14
CA ALA A 359 25.72 9.89 28.17
C ALA A 359 25.22 9.37 29.55
N GLY A 360 24.04 8.76 29.56
CA GLY A 360 23.49 8.18 30.77
C GLY A 360 24.39 7.10 31.39
N LEU A 361 24.90 6.18 30.57
CA LEU A 361 25.79 5.11 31.03
C LEU A 361 27.12 5.67 31.58
N LEU A 362 27.70 6.71 30.95
CA LEU A 362 28.92 7.37 31.42
C LEU A 362 28.68 8.09 32.77
N PHE A 363 27.58 8.83 32.91
CA PHE A 363 27.24 9.47 34.18
C PHE A 363 27.01 8.45 35.30
N PHE A 364 26.41 7.29 34.99
CA PHE A 364 26.29 6.21 35.96
C PHE A 364 27.67 5.69 36.40
N ALA A 365 28.56 5.42 35.48
CA ALA A 365 29.90 4.91 35.78
C ALA A 365 30.70 5.87 36.67
N ILE A 366 30.59 7.20 36.41
CA ILE A 366 31.26 8.23 37.23
C ILE A 366 30.60 8.36 38.61
N ALA A 367 29.27 8.42 38.66
CA ALA A 367 28.52 8.59 39.91
C ALA A 367 28.72 7.47 40.92
N PHE A 368 28.92 6.23 40.42
CA PHE A 368 29.07 5.04 41.23
C PHE A 368 30.48 4.45 41.21
N ARG A 369 31.45 5.24 40.75
CA ARG A 369 32.87 4.87 40.83
C ARG A 369 33.29 4.74 42.27
N LYS A 370 33.90 3.62 42.65
CA LYS A 370 34.51 3.44 43.97
C LYS A 370 35.73 4.33 44.04
N THR A 371 35.71 5.33 44.92
CA THR A 371 36.89 6.08 45.35
C THR A 371 37.46 5.33 46.52
N TYR A 372 38.66 4.83 46.36
CA TYR A 372 39.43 4.26 47.46
C TYR A 372 40.21 5.37 48.16
#